data_404db2fef08edfcc6a3e1df8b6e04dc8
#
_entry.id   404db2fef08edfcc6a3e1df8b6e04dc8
#
_cell.length_a   1.000
_cell.length_b   1.000
_cell.length_c   1.000
_cell.angle_alpha   90.00
_cell.angle_beta   90.00
_cell.angle_gamma   90.00
#
_symmetry.space_group_name_H-M   'P 1'
#
loop_
_entity.id
_entity.type
_entity.pdbx_description
1 polymer ?
#
loop_
_entity_poly.entity_id
_entity_poly.type
_entity_poly.pdbx_seq_one_letter_code
_entity_poly.pdbx_strand_id
1 'polypeptide(L)'
;MRSNATSCNASEPITVARRWYVLLILTFVYALSIADRFVMSTLIEPIKADLHLSDSAIGFLTGVALALFYVTAGLPLASLADRANRRTMIALALGAWSAMTAFCGIAQNFWQLLLARMGVGVGEAGGTPPSTSLVSDYFPWRRRALALSVYSVGASLGSMLGSSAGYASDAWGWRAAFLLLGVPGIVFAIVVALTVREPQRGRLDELPPPVRASLLDTLRFTGKQPALLHTLIGASVYTLWAWGLMWWTPSYLVRSHHMILGDAGGALSLMHGLGGTAVLLLTMLVMGKLAKHDARLVPWFVAAVIAIATVPSIIAYAAPSKTLTIDMLWIFIPLSYAPFGPTFALLQNLVPASMRAQAVALMLFFSNLANLVIAPQAVGFASDCLAARYGAESLRHALIPLAFVGFWAAWHYWQCAKHLAGGLHRAGNATLDVAA
;
A
#
# COMPACT_ATOMS: atom_id res chain seq x y z
N MET A 1 -41.31 23.13 -39.12
CA MET A 1 -40.17 23.16 -38.21
C MET A 1 -40.52 22.28 -37.01
N ARG A 2 -40.04 21.03 -37.03
CA ARG A 2 -40.20 20.12 -35.87
C ARG A 2 -38.91 20.18 -35.04
N SER A 3 -39.04 20.71 -33.84
CA SER A 3 -37.97 20.73 -32.84
C SER A 3 -37.64 19.31 -32.44
N ASN A 4 -36.49 18.81 -32.84
CA ASN A 4 -35.88 17.59 -32.28
C ASN A 4 -35.39 17.92 -30.90
N ALA A 5 -36.23 17.69 -29.89
CA ALA A 5 -35.82 17.58 -28.49
C ALA A 5 -34.99 16.31 -28.38
N THR A 6 -33.67 16.46 -28.40
CA THR A 6 -32.71 15.43 -27.97
C THR A 6 -33.04 15.04 -26.54
N SER A 7 -33.62 13.87 -26.38
CA SER A 7 -33.88 13.25 -25.08
C SER A 7 -32.55 13.14 -24.32
N CYS A 8 -32.35 14.03 -23.37
CA CYS A 8 -31.30 13.92 -22.37
C CYS A 8 -31.55 12.61 -21.60
N ASN A 9 -30.81 11.56 -21.91
CA ASN A 9 -30.85 10.31 -21.18
C ASN A 9 -30.43 10.61 -19.73
N ALA A 10 -31.39 10.92 -18.89
CA ALA A 10 -31.23 11.03 -17.44
C ALA A 10 -30.74 9.67 -16.96
N SER A 11 -29.45 9.56 -16.68
CA SER A 11 -28.85 8.36 -16.13
C SER A 11 -29.61 7.98 -14.84
N GLU A 12 -30.11 6.75 -14.78
CA GLU A 12 -30.83 6.21 -13.60
C GLU A 12 -30.09 6.56 -12.30
N PRO A 13 -30.83 6.98 -11.25
CA PRO A 13 -30.23 7.31 -9.96
C PRO A 13 -29.56 6.07 -9.37
N ILE A 14 -28.24 6.17 -9.09
CA ILE A 14 -27.51 5.07 -8.46
C ILE A 14 -28.03 4.89 -7.04
N THR A 15 -28.62 3.73 -6.75
CA THR A 15 -29.14 3.39 -5.42
C THR A 15 -28.03 3.30 -4.37
N VAL A 16 -28.35 3.51 -3.10
CA VAL A 16 -27.39 3.40 -1.99
C VAL A 16 -26.78 2.00 -1.94
N ALA A 17 -27.58 0.95 -2.11
CA ALA A 17 -27.11 -0.43 -2.15
C ALA A 17 -26.06 -0.65 -3.23
N ARG A 18 -26.27 -0.09 -4.43
CA ARG A 18 -25.30 -0.24 -5.53
C ARG A 18 -23.99 0.51 -5.28
N ARG A 19 -24.04 1.68 -4.60
CA ARG A 19 -22.81 2.40 -4.20
C ARG A 19 -21.93 1.54 -3.29
N TRP A 20 -22.53 0.96 -2.25
CA TRP A 20 -21.82 0.10 -1.31
C TRP A 20 -21.36 -1.20 -1.95
N TYR A 21 -22.17 -1.82 -2.81
CA TYR A 21 -21.78 -2.99 -3.58
C TYR A 21 -20.51 -2.73 -4.39
N VAL A 22 -20.48 -1.65 -5.18
CA VAL A 22 -19.29 -1.30 -6.00
C VAL A 22 -18.09 -0.99 -5.12
N LEU A 23 -18.27 -0.29 -4.00
CA LEU A 23 -17.20 -0.02 -3.05
C LEU A 23 -16.61 -1.31 -2.49
N LEU A 24 -17.44 -2.27 -2.07
CA LEU A 24 -16.96 -3.56 -1.55
C LEU A 24 -16.22 -4.36 -2.63
N ILE A 25 -16.73 -4.39 -3.86
CA ILE A 25 -16.03 -5.01 -5.00
C ILE A 25 -14.65 -4.38 -5.21
N LEU A 26 -14.55 -3.04 -5.25
CA LEU A 26 -13.28 -2.35 -5.45
C LEU A 26 -12.33 -2.51 -4.24
N THR A 27 -12.86 -2.57 -3.02
CA THR A 27 -12.09 -2.90 -1.81
C THR A 27 -11.49 -4.30 -1.92
N PHE A 28 -12.26 -5.27 -2.42
CA PHE A 28 -11.76 -6.63 -2.63
C PHE A 28 -10.74 -6.71 -3.78
N VAL A 29 -10.92 -5.97 -4.89
CA VAL A 29 -9.89 -5.82 -5.94
C VAL A 29 -8.58 -5.30 -5.36
N TYR A 30 -8.66 -4.28 -4.49
CA TYR A 30 -7.47 -3.74 -3.82
C TYR A 30 -6.86 -4.75 -2.85
N ALA A 31 -7.69 -5.50 -2.12
CA ALA A 31 -7.21 -6.58 -1.25
C ALA A 31 -6.47 -7.66 -2.05
N LEU A 32 -6.96 -8.07 -3.22
CA LEU A 32 -6.26 -9.03 -4.08
C LEU A 32 -4.90 -8.52 -4.56
N SER A 33 -4.78 -7.24 -4.93
CA SER A 33 -3.49 -6.65 -5.32
C SER A 33 -2.48 -6.66 -4.16
N ILE A 34 -2.91 -6.35 -2.93
CA ILE A 34 -2.03 -6.43 -1.75
C ILE A 34 -1.72 -7.88 -1.39
N ALA A 35 -2.70 -8.81 -1.50
CA ALA A 35 -2.50 -10.22 -1.24
C ALA A 35 -1.41 -10.83 -2.14
N ASP A 36 -1.40 -10.45 -3.41
CA ASP A 36 -0.40 -10.88 -4.40
C ASP A 36 1.03 -10.52 -3.99
N ARG A 37 1.21 -9.36 -3.39
CA ARG A 37 2.50 -8.94 -2.85
C ARG A 37 2.88 -9.77 -1.61
N PHE A 38 1.95 -9.93 -0.66
CA PHE A 38 2.21 -10.67 0.57
C PHE A 38 2.37 -12.18 0.37
N VAL A 39 1.71 -12.78 -0.62
CA VAL A 39 1.95 -14.18 -1.00
C VAL A 39 3.42 -14.40 -1.35
N MET A 40 4.02 -13.54 -2.17
CA MET A 40 5.44 -13.63 -2.52
C MET A 40 6.33 -13.51 -1.29
N SER A 41 6.04 -12.57 -0.36
CA SER A 41 6.75 -12.40 0.90
C SER A 41 6.65 -13.65 1.79
N THR A 42 5.45 -14.22 1.91
CA THR A 42 5.22 -15.41 2.73
C THR A 42 5.94 -16.64 2.18
N LEU A 43 5.98 -16.78 0.87
CA LEU A 43 6.54 -17.96 0.20
C LEU A 43 8.05 -17.88 -0.13
N ILE A 44 8.77 -16.90 0.41
CA ILE A 44 10.21 -16.71 0.15
C ILE A 44 10.99 -18.00 0.38
N GLU A 45 10.83 -18.64 1.55
CA GLU A 45 11.64 -19.79 1.91
C GLU A 45 11.43 -21.01 1.00
N PRO A 46 10.19 -21.46 0.73
CA PRO A 46 9.97 -22.58 -0.17
C PRO A 46 10.37 -22.27 -1.61
N ILE A 47 10.17 -21.04 -2.11
CA ILE A 47 10.63 -20.64 -3.44
C ILE A 47 12.15 -20.66 -3.52
N LYS A 48 12.81 -20.11 -2.51
CA LYS A 48 14.28 -20.07 -2.42
C LYS A 48 14.88 -21.48 -2.40
N ALA A 49 14.28 -22.37 -1.62
CA ALA A 49 14.74 -23.77 -1.53
C ALA A 49 14.55 -24.53 -2.85
N ASP A 50 13.41 -24.37 -3.52
CA ASP A 50 13.07 -25.11 -4.74
C ASP A 50 13.85 -24.60 -5.97
N LEU A 51 14.03 -23.27 -6.10
CA LEU A 51 14.71 -22.64 -7.23
C LEU A 51 16.19 -22.31 -6.96
N HIS A 52 16.73 -22.71 -5.80
CA HIS A 52 18.13 -22.48 -5.37
C HIS A 52 18.56 -21.01 -5.47
N LEU A 53 17.71 -20.07 -4.97
CA LEU A 53 17.94 -18.63 -5.08
C LEU A 53 18.66 -18.06 -3.84
N SER A 54 19.42 -16.98 -4.05
CA SER A 54 19.96 -16.15 -2.97
C SER A 54 18.92 -15.20 -2.42
N ASP A 55 19.16 -14.59 -1.24
CA ASP A 55 18.30 -13.57 -0.68
C ASP A 55 18.27 -12.30 -1.54
N SER A 56 19.38 -11.94 -2.18
CA SER A 56 19.43 -10.85 -3.16
C SER A 56 18.55 -11.12 -4.37
N ALA A 57 18.53 -12.34 -4.90
CA ALA A 57 17.67 -12.73 -6.02
C ALA A 57 16.19 -12.65 -5.63
N ILE A 58 15.84 -13.08 -4.42
CA ILE A 58 14.49 -12.93 -3.86
C ILE A 58 14.12 -11.46 -3.69
N GLY A 59 15.02 -10.63 -3.12
CA GLY A 59 14.79 -9.18 -2.99
C GLY A 59 14.53 -8.52 -4.35
N PHE A 60 15.21 -8.95 -5.39
CA PHE A 60 15.00 -8.48 -6.76
C PHE A 60 13.62 -8.88 -7.30
N LEU A 61 13.21 -10.15 -7.13
CA LEU A 61 11.92 -10.67 -7.57
C LEU A 61 10.73 -10.03 -6.84
N THR A 62 10.86 -9.83 -5.52
CA THR A 62 9.79 -9.25 -4.70
C THR A 62 9.64 -7.76 -4.91
N GLY A 63 10.74 -7.06 -5.17
CA GLY A 63 10.82 -5.62 -5.18
C GLY A 63 11.05 -5.03 -6.55
N VAL A 64 12.29 -5.07 -7.02
CA VAL A 64 12.74 -4.33 -8.22
C VAL A 64 11.95 -4.72 -9.46
N ALA A 65 11.75 -6.02 -9.68
CA ALA A 65 11.05 -6.54 -10.86
C ALA A 65 9.61 -6.01 -10.94
N LEU A 66 8.87 -6.05 -9.82
CA LEU A 66 7.50 -5.56 -9.77
C LEU A 66 7.46 -4.04 -9.88
N ALA A 67 8.28 -3.32 -9.09
CA ALA A 67 8.24 -1.87 -9.00
C ALA A 67 8.60 -1.16 -10.30
N LEU A 68 9.62 -1.66 -11.02
CA LEU A 68 10.05 -1.07 -12.29
C LEU A 68 8.90 -1.05 -13.30
N PHE A 69 8.20 -2.16 -13.43
CA PHE A 69 7.10 -2.29 -14.39
C PHE A 69 5.80 -1.64 -13.88
N TYR A 70 5.55 -1.65 -12.58
CA TYR A 70 4.47 -0.89 -11.97
C TYR A 70 4.59 0.61 -12.23
N VAL A 71 5.79 1.18 -12.04
CA VAL A 71 6.04 2.61 -12.24
C VAL A 71 6.04 2.98 -13.72
N THR A 72 6.71 2.23 -14.58
CA THR A 72 6.80 2.53 -16.02
C THR A 72 5.46 2.37 -16.73
N ALA A 73 4.68 1.36 -16.40
CA ALA A 73 3.34 1.15 -16.92
C ALA A 73 2.30 2.09 -16.27
N GLY A 74 2.54 2.53 -15.04
CA GLY A 74 1.60 3.34 -14.26
C GLY A 74 1.24 4.67 -14.92
N LEU A 75 2.22 5.39 -15.47
CA LEU A 75 1.98 6.68 -16.14
C LEU A 75 1.13 6.56 -17.41
N PRO A 76 1.44 5.67 -18.39
CA PRO A 76 0.59 5.42 -19.54
C PRO A 76 -0.81 4.94 -19.16
N LEU A 77 -0.92 4.00 -18.21
CA LEU A 77 -2.20 3.44 -17.78
C LEU A 77 -3.05 4.46 -17.02
N ALA A 78 -2.46 5.34 -16.21
CA ALA A 78 -3.19 6.43 -15.57
C ALA A 78 -3.75 7.43 -16.62
N SER A 79 -2.96 7.77 -17.64
CA SER A 79 -3.43 8.61 -18.76
C SER A 79 -4.54 7.93 -19.56
N LEU A 80 -4.45 6.61 -19.77
CA LEU A 80 -5.50 5.83 -20.40
C LEU A 80 -6.77 5.82 -19.54
N ALA A 81 -6.64 5.70 -18.21
CA ALA A 81 -7.75 5.72 -17.26
C ALA A 81 -8.56 7.02 -17.32
N ASP A 82 -7.93 8.15 -17.69
CA ASP A 82 -8.63 9.42 -17.88
C ASP A 82 -9.58 9.43 -19.11
N ARG A 83 -9.37 8.53 -20.06
CA ARG A 83 -10.12 8.51 -21.35
C ARG A 83 -10.93 7.23 -21.56
N ALA A 84 -10.44 6.11 -21.07
CA ALA A 84 -11.05 4.79 -21.24
C ALA A 84 -12.17 4.52 -20.23
N ASN A 85 -12.95 3.46 -20.47
CA ASN A 85 -13.93 2.95 -19.52
C ASN A 85 -13.21 2.32 -18.31
N ARG A 86 -13.36 2.93 -17.11
CA ARG A 86 -12.63 2.54 -15.89
C ARG A 86 -12.99 1.13 -15.42
N ARG A 87 -14.27 0.72 -15.53
CA ARG A 87 -14.71 -0.65 -15.23
C ARG A 87 -13.94 -1.67 -16.07
N THR A 88 -13.91 -1.46 -17.39
CA THR A 88 -13.22 -2.37 -18.32
C THR A 88 -11.72 -2.40 -18.01
N MET A 89 -11.13 -1.24 -17.71
CA MET A 89 -9.73 -1.14 -17.36
C MET A 89 -9.41 -1.91 -16.07
N ILE A 90 -10.23 -1.75 -15.02
CA ILE A 90 -10.05 -2.49 -13.76
C ILE A 90 -10.18 -4.01 -13.99
N ALA A 91 -11.19 -4.43 -14.75
CA ALA A 91 -11.41 -5.85 -15.03
C ALA A 91 -10.24 -6.46 -15.84
N LEU A 92 -9.76 -5.78 -16.88
CA LEU A 92 -8.61 -6.24 -17.67
C LEU A 92 -7.33 -6.26 -16.85
N ALA A 93 -7.09 -5.21 -16.05
CA ALA A 93 -5.96 -5.14 -15.15
C ALA A 93 -5.97 -6.29 -14.13
N LEU A 94 -7.10 -6.50 -13.44
CA LEU A 94 -7.29 -7.60 -12.50
C LEU A 94 -7.08 -8.96 -13.16
N GLY A 95 -7.67 -9.19 -14.34
CA GLY A 95 -7.50 -10.44 -15.09
C GLY A 95 -6.06 -10.69 -15.49
N ALA A 96 -5.37 -9.63 -15.97
CA ALA A 96 -3.98 -9.72 -16.40
C ALA A 96 -3.03 -10.04 -15.25
N TRP A 97 -3.08 -9.28 -14.13
CA TRP A 97 -2.18 -9.60 -13.02
C TRP A 97 -2.51 -10.93 -12.35
N SER A 98 -3.79 -11.29 -12.24
CA SER A 98 -4.20 -12.58 -11.67
C SER A 98 -3.75 -13.76 -12.53
N ALA A 99 -3.77 -13.62 -13.85
CA ALA A 99 -3.20 -14.61 -14.77
C ALA A 99 -1.68 -14.74 -14.57
N MET A 100 -0.97 -13.62 -14.40
CA MET A 100 0.47 -13.62 -14.13
C MET A 100 0.78 -14.21 -12.74
N THR A 101 -0.08 -13.96 -11.74
CA THR A 101 0.02 -14.63 -10.42
C THR A 101 -0.15 -16.13 -10.54
N ALA A 102 -1.16 -16.60 -11.29
CA ALA A 102 -1.31 -18.02 -11.57
C ALA A 102 -0.08 -18.58 -12.33
N PHE A 103 0.50 -17.79 -13.24
CA PHE A 103 1.74 -18.15 -13.95
C PHE A 103 2.94 -18.27 -13.01
N CYS A 104 3.04 -17.46 -11.92
CA CYS A 104 4.03 -17.69 -10.87
C CYS A 104 3.93 -19.12 -10.29
N GLY A 105 2.71 -19.67 -10.14
CA GLY A 105 2.47 -21.01 -9.63
C GLY A 105 2.93 -22.17 -10.54
N ILE A 106 3.26 -21.90 -11.79
CA ILE A 106 3.81 -22.92 -12.73
C ILE A 106 5.28 -22.64 -13.11
N ALA A 107 5.88 -21.59 -12.54
CA ALA A 107 7.27 -21.23 -12.81
C ALA A 107 8.24 -22.31 -12.30
N GLN A 108 9.21 -22.70 -13.15
CA GLN A 108 10.22 -23.75 -12.87
C GLN A 108 11.61 -23.19 -12.65
N ASN A 109 11.82 -21.91 -12.89
CA ASN A 109 13.11 -21.24 -12.73
C ASN A 109 12.96 -19.75 -12.47
N PHE A 110 14.07 -19.11 -12.10
CA PHE A 110 14.14 -17.68 -11.81
C PHE A 110 13.56 -16.81 -12.92
N TRP A 111 13.88 -17.07 -14.19
CA TRP A 111 13.47 -16.22 -15.31
C TRP A 111 11.97 -16.27 -15.58
N GLN A 112 11.35 -17.43 -15.46
CA GLN A 112 9.91 -17.57 -15.59
C GLN A 112 9.19 -16.83 -14.45
N LEU A 113 9.67 -16.99 -13.22
CA LEU A 113 9.11 -16.29 -12.07
C LEU A 113 9.31 -14.77 -12.20
N LEU A 114 10.47 -14.33 -12.69
CA LEU A 114 10.78 -12.92 -12.97
C LEU A 114 9.78 -12.33 -13.98
N LEU A 115 9.59 -12.98 -15.13
CA LEU A 115 8.67 -12.51 -16.17
C LEU A 115 7.22 -12.45 -15.65
N ALA A 116 6.81 -13.45 -14.85
CA ALA A 116 5.50 -13.44 -14.20
C ALA A 116 5.35 -12.24 -13.25
N ARG A 117 6.34 -11.96 -12.39
CA ARG A 117 6.33 -10.83 -11.46
C ARG A 117 6.33 -9.48 -12.17
N MET A 118 7.06 -9.37 -13.30
CA MET A 118 7.00 -8.18 -14.18
C MET A 118 5.59 -7.97 -14.73
N GLY A 119 4.95 -9.06 -15.21
CA GLY A 119 3.58 -9.04 -15.70
C GLY A 119 2.55 -8.67 -14.62
N VAL A 120 2.73 -9.14 -13.39
CA VAL A 120 1.92 -8.70 -12.24
C VAL A 120 2.07 -7.19 -12.05
N GLY A 121 3.30 -6.65 -12.04
CA GLY A 121 3.55 -5.21 -11.88
C GLY A 121 2.85 -4.34 -12.93
N VAL A 122 2.89 -4.75 -14.21
CA VAL A 122 2.17 -4.07 -15.29
C VAL A 122 0.65 -4.11 -15.07
N GLY A 123 0.11 -5.27 -14.73
CA GLY A 123 -1.32 -5.42 -14.48
C GLY A 123 -1.81 -4.58 -13.30
N GLU A 124 -1.13 -4.64 -12.15
CA GLU A 124 -1.50 -3.88 -10.94
C GLU A 124 -1.49 -2.37 -11.16
N ALA A 125 -0.61 -1.86 -12.02
CA ALA A 125 -0.53 -0.43 -12.33
C ALA A 125 -1.85 0.13 -12.91
N GLY A 126 -2.66 -0.72 -13.56
CA GLY A 126 -3.97 -0.36 -14.11
C GLY A 126 -5.14 -0.44 -13.10
N GLY A 127 -4.92 -0.84 -11.85
CA GLY A 127 -6.00 -1.11 -10.89
C GLY A 127 -6.39 0.09 -10.01
N THR A 128 -5.45 0.63 -9.27
CA THR A 128 -5.73 1.62 -8.19
C THR A 128 -6.23 2.98 -8.70
N PRO A 129 -5.61 3.64 -9.72
CA PRO A 129 -6.06 4.94 -10.16
C PRO A 129 -7.50 4.95 -10.69
N PRO A 130 -7.92 4.03 -11.58
CA PRO A 130 -9.31 3.99 -12.03
C PRO A 130 -10.29 3.58 -10.91
N SER A 131 -9.88 2.75 -9.95
CA SER A 131 -10.73 2.35 -8.82
C SER A 131 -11.06 3.54 -7.91
N THR A 132 -10.08 4.34 -7.52
CA THR A 132 -10.29 5.52 -6.68
C THR A 132 -11.10 6.60 -7.41
N SER A 133 -10.89 6.78 -8.71
CA SER A 133 -11.70 7.66 -9.56
C SER A 133 -13.15 7.19 -9.63
N LEU A 134 -13.37 5.87 -9.77
CA LEU A 134 -14.71 5.29 -9.81
C LEU A 134 -15.45 5.49 -8.48
N VAL A 135 -14.79 5.25 -7.34
CA VAL A 135 -15.35 5.52 -6.00
C VAL A 135 -15.79 6.98 -5.87
N SER A 136 -15.00 7.93 -6.38
CA SER A 136 -15.32 9.36 -6.31
C SER A 136 -16.59 9.72 -7.07
N ASP A 137 -16.92 9.03 -8.17
CA ASP A 137 -18.13 9.26 -8.95
C ASP A 137 -19.36 8.50 -8.39
N TYR A 138 -19.18 7.48 -7.55
CA TYR A 138 -20.25 6.78 -6.85
C TYR A 138 -20.69 7.50 -5.56
N PHE A 139 -19.78 8.26 -4.90
CA PHE A 139 -20.06 8.88 -3.61
C PHE A 139 -20.03 10.41 -3.68
N PRO A 140 -21.02 11.12 -3.09
CA PRO A 140 -21.00 12.56 -3.00
C PRO A 140 -19.79 13.04 -2.19
N TRP A 141 -19.29 14.24 -2.45
CA TRP A 141 -18.06 14.77 -1.88
C TRP A 141 -17.97 14.62 -0.34
N ARG A 142 -19.11 14.85 0.37
CA ARG A 142 -19.18 14.69 1.85
C ARG A 142 -18.92 13.27 2.35
N ARG A 143 -19.13 12.25 1.51
CA ARG A 143 -18.97 10.83 1.86
C ARG A 143 -17.76 10.19 1.20
N ARG A 144 -17.04 10.89 0.33
CA ARG A 144 -15.85 10.35 -0.37
C ARG A 144 -14.74 9.92 0.59
N ALA A 145 -14.47 10.74 1.62
CA ALA A 145 -13.47 10.39 2.62
C ALA A 145 -13.80 9.05 3.32
N LEU A 146 -15.06 8.85 3.73
CA LEU A 146 -15.51 7.60 4.31
C LEU A 146 -15.37 6.43 3.31
N ALA A 147 -15.81 6.60 2.07
CA ALA A 147 -15.72 5.56 1.06
C ALA A 147 -14.25 5.16 0.76
N LEU A 148 -13.35 6.14 0.65
CA LEU A 148 -11.91 5.87 0.47
C LEU A 148 -11.28 5.23 1.71
N SER A 149 -11.75 5.55 2.92
CA SER A 149 -11.31 4.85 4.14
C SER A 149 -11.73 3.38 4.14
N VAL A 150 -12.97 3.08 3.73
CA VAL A 150 -13.43 1.69 3.56
C VAL A 150 -12.61 0.97 2.48
N TYR A 151 -12.35 1.63 1.34
CA TYR A 151 -11.48 1.09 0.30
C TYR A 151 -10.08 0.74 0.83
N SER A 152 -9.52 1.58 1.70
CA SER A 152 -8.18 1.38 2.29
C SER A 152 -8.11 0.19 3.26
N VAL A 153 -9.24 -0.29 3.82
CA VAL A 153 -9.28 -1.54 4.60
C VAL A 153 -8.85 -2.73 3.75
N GLY A 154 -9.00 -2.65 2.43
CA GLY A 154 -8.48 -3.63 1.49
C GLY A 154 -6.99 -3.92 1.67
N ALA A 155 -6.18 -2.97 2.16
CA ALA A 155 -4.76 -3.20 2.41
C ALA A 155 -4.54 -4.22 3.54
N SER A 156 -5.21 -4.06 4.68
CA SER A 156 -5.07 -5.02 5.81
C SER A 156 -5.69 -6.38 5.50
N LEU A 157 -6.84 -6.40 4.82
CA LEU A 157 -7.46 -7.65 4.37
C LEU A 157 -6.60 -8.40 3.33
N GLY A 158 -5.97 -7.67 2.42
CA GLY A 158 -5.05 -8.23 1.45
C GLY A 158 -3.79 -8.80 2.09
N SER A 159 -3.20 -8.07 3.03
CA SER A 159 -2.05 -8.57 3.81
C SER A 159 -2.42 -9.83 4.60
N MET A 160 -3.63 -9.86 5.18
CA MET A 160 -4.17 -11.04 5.86
C MET A 160 -4.25 -12.23 4.90
N LEU A 161 -4.88 -12.04 3.74
CA LEU A 161 -5.07 -13.09 2.74
C LEU A 161 -3.72 -13.60 2.19
N GLY A 162 -2.79 -12.70 1.86
CA GLY A 162 -1.47 -13.06 1.35
C GLY A 162 -0.61 -13.78 2.38
N SER A 163 -0.66 -13.36 3.65
CA SER A 163 0.06 -14.03 4.73
C SER A 163 -0.48 -15.42 5.02
N SER A 164 -1.78 -15.67 4.85
CA SER A 164 -2.37 -17.01 5.03
C SER A 164 -1.94 -18.03 3.97
N ALA A 165 -1.26 -17.61 2.90
CA ALA A 165 -0.73 -18.49 1.86
C ALA A 165 0.28 -19.52 2.39
N GLY A 166 0.86 -19.31 3.57
CA GLY A 166 1.70 -20.30 4.27
C GLY A 166 1.00 -21.62 4.48
N TYR A 167 -0.28 -21.61 4.91
CA TYR A 167 -1.07 -22.84 5.08
C TYR A 167 -1.26 -23.61 3.78
N ALA A 168 -1.54 -22.90 2.68
CA ALA A 168 -1.67 -23.52 1.37
C ALA A 168 -0.34 -24.11 0.89
N SER A 169 0.77 -23.43 1.20
CA SER A 169 2.11 -23.90 0.87
C SER A 169 2.48 -25.18 1.63
N ASP A 170 2.17 -25.24 2.92
CA ASP A 170 2.45 -26.43 3.74
C ASP A 170 1.60 -27.65 3.30
N ALA A 171 0.36 -27.40 2.86
CA ALA A 171 -0.54 -28.47 2.44
C ALA A 171 -0.30 -28.97 1.00
N TRP A 172 -0.02 -28.05 0.06
CA TRP A 172 0.00 -28.36 -1.39
C TRP A 172 1.22 -27.77 -2.13
N GLY A 173 2.18 -27.22 -1.41
CA GLY A 173 3.36 -26.56 -1.96
C GLY A 173 3.12 -25.11 -2.40
N TRP A 174 4.20 -24.34 -2.50
CA TRP A 174 4.16 -22.90 -2.80
C TRP A 174 3.49 -22.57 -4.14
N ARG A 175 3.59 -23.46 -5.12
CA ARG A 175 2.95 -23.28 -6.43
C ARG A 175 1.45 -23.23 -6.33
N ALA A 176 0.85 -24.11 -5.51
CA ALA A 176 -0.59 -24.14 -5.29
C ALA A 176 -1.10 -22.85 -4.64
N ALA A 177 -0.34 -22.24 -3.74
CA ALA A 177 -0.72 -20.97 -3.11
C ALA A 177 -0.88 -19.83 -4.15
N PHE A 178 -0.01 -19.74 -5.15
CA PHE A 178 -0.18 -18.79 -6.26
C PHE A 178 -1.39 -19.10 -7.14
N LEU A 179 -1.65 -20.37 -7.44
CA LEU A 179 -2.83 -20.78 -8.21
C LEU A 179 -4.13 -20.49 -7.45
N LEU A 180 -4.17 -20.74 -6.14
CA LEU A 180 -5.32 -20.46 -5.27
C LEU A 180 -5.63 -18.96 -5.16
N LEU A 181 -4.66 -18.08 -5.39
CA LEU A 181 -4.90 -16.64 -5.45
C LEU A 181 -5.22 -16.16 -6.87
N GLY A 182 -4.45 -16.62 -7.86
CA GLY A 182 -4.54 -16.14 -9.24
C GLY A 182 -5.81 -16.59 -9.95
N VAL A 183 -6.19 -17.88 -9.85
CA VAL A 183 -7.36 -18.40 -10.55
C VAL A 183 -8.66 -17.74 -10.06
N PRO A 184 -8.95 -17.64 -8.75
CA PRO A 184 -10.10 -16.87 -8.27
C PRO A 184 -10.08 -15.40 -8.68
N GLY A 185 -8.89 -14.77 -8.75
CA GLY A 185 -8.74 -13.41 -9.22
C GLY A 185 -9.19 -13.21 -10.68
N ILE A 186 -8.90 -14.18 -11.57
CA ILE A 186 -9.40 -14.16 -12.95
C ILE A 186 -10.94 -14.25 -12.98
N VAL A 187 -11.51 -15.16 -12.18
CA VAL A 187 -12.98 -15.28 -12.07
C VAL A 187 -13.57 -13.96 -11.55
N PHE A 188 -12.92 -13.35 -10.57
CA PHE A 188 -13.39 -12.08 -10.00
C PHE A 188 -13.28 -10.92 -10.99
N ALA A 189 -12.32 -10.94 -11.91
CA ALA A 189 -12.24 -9.97 -13.01
C ALA A 189 -13.49 -10.03 -13.92
N ILE A 190 -14.02 -11.22 -14.18
CA ILE A 190 -15.28 -11.40 -14.90
C ILE A 190 -16.45 -10.84 -14.10
N VAL A 191 -16.49 -11.07 -12.78
CA VAL A 191 -17.52 -10.47 -11.90
C VAL A 191 -17.48 -8.95 -11.99
N VAL A 192 -16.30 -8.32 -11.90
CA VAL A 192 -16.15 -6.86 -12.06
C VAL A 192 -16.67 -6.39 -13.41
N ALA A 193 -16.29 -7.07 -14.50
CA ALA A 193 -16.72 -6.72 -15.86
C ALA A 193 -18.24 -6.79 -16.05
N LEU A 194 -18.92 -7.75 -15.43
CA LEU A 194 -20.34 -7.98 -15.61
C LEU A 194 -21.22 -7.16 -14.64
N THR A 195 -20.75 -6.91 -13.42
CA THR A 195 -21.60 -6.34 -12.36
C THR A 195 -21.34 -4.88 -12.03
N VAL A 196 -20.13 -4.37 -12.22
CA VAL A 196 -19.81 -2.97 -12.00
C VAL A 196 -20.29 -2.17 -13.21
N ARG A 197 -21.00 -1.05 -13.01
CA ARG A 197 -21.37 -0.13 -14.08
C ARG A 197 -20.45 1.07 -14.08
N GLU A 198 -20.11 1.58 -15.28
CA GLU A 198 -19.37 2.83 -15.43
C GLU A 198 -20.32 4.02 -15.23
N PRO A 199 -20.13 4.86 -14.21
CA PRO A 199 -20.92 6.08 -14.05
C PRO A 199 -20.39 7.18 -14.96
N GLN A 200 -21.21 8.18 -15.25
CA GLN A 200 -20.76 9.40 -15.91
C GLN A 200 -19.70 10.09 -15.03
N ARG A 201 -18.58 10.52 -15.67
CA ARG A 201 -17.46 11.18 -14.98
C ARG A 201 -17.88 12.53 -14.41
N GLY A 202 -17.39 12.83 -13.19
CA GLY A 202 -17.70 14.10 -12.54
C GLY A 202 -19.16 14.29 -12.19
N ARG A 203 -19.98 13.25 -12.28
CA ARG A 203 -21.43 13.30 -12.04
C ARG A 203 -21.84 13.97 -10.74
N LEU A 204 -21.02 13.84 -9.71
CA LEU A 204 -21.28 14.35 -8.37
C LEU A 204 -20.34 15.51 -7.99
N ASP A 205 -19.65 16.10 -8.99
CA ASP A 205 -18.80 17.26 -8.79
C ASP A 205 -19.60 18.53 -8.99
N GLU A 206 -19.64 19.37 -7.96
CA GLU A 206 -20.35 20.65 -7.97
C GLU A 206 -19.53 21.75 -8.66
N LEU A 207 -18.21 21.56 -8.75
CA LEU A 207 -17.27 22.53 -9.33
C LEU A 207 -16.39 21.85 -10.38
N PRO A 208 -16.00 22.57 -11.44
CA PRO A 208 -15.02 22.05 -12.38
C PRO A 208 -13.69 21.73 -11.67
N PRO A 209 -12.97 20.69 -12.09
CA PRO A 209 -11.69 20.35 -11.49
C PRO A 209 -10.73 21.55 -11.62
N PRO A 210 -9.94 21.86 -10.58
CA PRO A 210 -8.95 22.94 -10.65
C PRO A 210 -7.95 22.66 -11.76
N VAL A 211 -7.47 23.71 -12.42
CA VAL A 211 -6.39 23.62 -13.42
C VAL A 211 -5.20 22.92 -12.75
N ARG A 212 -4.74 21.81 -13.34
CA ARG A 212 -3.63 21.03 -12.78
C ARG A 212 -2.32 21.81 -12.90
N ALA A 213 -1.60 21.97 -11.80
CA ALA A 213 -0.24 22.49 -11.82
C ALA A 213 0.71 21.52 -12.56
N SER A 214 1.86 21.98 -13.03
CA SER A 214 2.85 21.08 -13.60
C SER A 214 3.60 20.27 -12.51
N LEU A 215 4.14 19.12 -12.88
CA LEU A 215 4.97 18.33 -11.97
C LEU A 215 6.19 19.13 -11.48
N LEU A 216 6.78 19.91 -12.38
CA LEU A 216 7.95 20.72 -12.04
C LEU A 216 7.60 21.84 -11.04
N ASP A 217 6.43 22.46 -11.16
CA ASP A 217 5.98 23.48 -10.21
C ASP A 217 5.69 22.86 -8.84
N THR A 218 5.13 21.64 -8.82
CA THR A 218 4.91 20.90 -7.57
C THR A 218 6.23 20.52 -6.90
N LEU A 219 7.24 20.08 -7.66
CA LEU A 219 8.58 19.79 -7.13
C LEU A 219 9.26 21.07 -6.59
N ARG A 220 9.19 22.18 -7.33
CA ARG A 220 9.73 23.47 -6.86
C ARG A 220 9.02 23.98 -5.61
N PHE A 221 7.71 23.84 -5.54
CA PHE A 221 6.92 24.16 -4.36
C PHE A 221 7.33 23.32 -3.17
N THR A 222 7.46 21.99 -3.35
CA THR A 222 7.90 21.06 -2.32
C THR A 222 9.27 21.42 -1.75
N GLY A 223 10.25 21.73 -2.61
CA GLY A 223 11.59 22.10 -2.18
C GLY A 223 11.68 23.40 -1.37
N LYS A 224 10.68 24.28 -1.52
CA LYS A 224 10.59 25.55 -0.77
C LYS A 224 9.76 25.46 0.51
N GLN A 225 9.15 24.30 0.78
CA GLN A 225 8.23 24.12 1.91
C GLN A 225 8.71 23.01 2.85
N PRO A 226 9.40 23.34 3.95
CA PRO A 226 9.97 22.35 4.86
C PRO A 226 8.95 21.35 5.42
N ALA A 227 7.73 21.79 5.81
CA ALA A 227 6.71 20.88 6.31
C ALA A 227 6.34 19.79 5.28
N LEU A 228 6.17 20.18 4.01
CA LEU A 228 5.85 19.25 2.94
C LEU A 228 7.03 18.31 2.63
N LEU A 229 8.24 18.85 2.56
CA LEU A 229 9.45 18.06 2.32
C LEU A 229 9.65 17.01 3.43
N HIS A 230 9.51 17.40 4.70
CA HIS A 230 9.59 16.49 5.83
C HIS A 230 8.46 15.43 5.79
N THR A 231 7.25 15.79 5.35
CA THR A 231 6.16 14.81 5.17
C THR A 231 6.50 13.78 4.09
N LEU A 232 7.04 14.20 2.94
CA LEU A 232 7.42 13.29 1.86
C LEU A 232 8.56 12.35 2.25
N ILE A 233 9.62 12.89 2.84
CA ILE A 233 10.75 12.08 3.32
C ILE A 233 10.28 11.14 4.45
N GLY A 234 9.52 11.66 5.41
CA GLY A 234 8.98 10.89 6.52
C GLY A 234 8.12 9.73 6.05
N ALA A 235 7.25 9.94 5.06
CA ALA A 235 6.43 8.89 4.46
C ALA A 235 7.29 7.82 3.77
N SER A 236 8.33 8.23 3.05
CA SER A 236 9.23 7.30 2.36
C SER A 236 10.06 6.47 3.34
N VAL A 237 10.63 7.11 4.35
CA VAL A 237 11.41 6.42 5.40
C VAL A 237 10.52 5.53 6.27
N TYR A 238 9.30 5.97 6.56
CA TYR A 238 8.31 5.14 7.25
C TYR A 238 7.98 3.86 6.46
N THR A 239 7.74 3.98 5.15
CA THR A 239 7.43 2.81 4.32
C THR A 239 8.65 1.90 4.13
N LEU A 240 9.86 2.46 4.03
CA LEU A 240 11.12 1.71 4.05
C LEU A 240 11.23 0.83 5.30
N TRP A 241 10.97 1.43 6.47
CA TRP A 241 11.05 0.74 7.76
C TRP A 241 9.93 -0.29 7.95
N ALA A 242 8.68 0.15 7.92
CA ALA A 242 7.55 -0.68 8.33
C ALA A 242 7.31 -1.83 7.33
N TRP A 243 7.19 -1.49 6.04
CA TRP A 243 6.94 -2.49 5.01
C TRP A 243 8.21 -3.28 4.67
N GLY A 244 9.39 -2.66 4.73
CA GLY A 244 10.65 -3.35 4.53
C GLY A 244 10.87 -4.46 5.54
N LEU A 245 10.54 -4.25 6.82
CA LEU A 245 10.55 -5.28 7.84
C LEU A 245 9.50 -6.37 7.56
N MET A 246 8.26 -5.96 7.24
CA MET A 246 7.16 -6.88 7.00
C MET A 246 7.41 -7.84 5.84
N TRP A 247 8.13 -7.40 4.79
CA TRP A 247 8.47 -8.25 3.65
C TRP A 247 9.27 -9.49 4.04
N TRP A 248 10.17 -9.37 5.00
CA TRP A 248 11.07 -10.43 5.41
C TRP A 248 10.64 -11.13 6.70
N THR A 249 9.58 -10.64 7.37
CA THR A 249 9.11 -11.20 8.65
C THR A 249 8.74 -12.69 8.55
N PRO A 250 8.01 -13.18 7.51
CA PRO A 250 7.74 -14.62 7.40
C PRO A 250 9.03 -15.47 7.38
N SER A 251 10.00 -15.07 6.54
CA SER A 251 11.31 -15.75 6.46
C SER A 251 12.10 -15.67 7.76
N TYR A 252 12.06 -14.54 8.45
CA TYR A 252 12.68 -14.37 9.75
C TYR A 252 12.10 -15.35 10.80
N LEU A 253 10.77 -15.48 10.86
CA LEU A 253 10.11 -16.41 11.80
C LEU A 253 10.45 -17.88 11.49
N VAL A 254 10.56 -18.23 10.21
CA VAL A 254 10.95 -19.57 9.78
C VAL A 254 12.43 -19.84 10.10
N ARG A 255 13.35 -18.94 9.74
CA ARG A 255 14.80 -19.16 9.88
C ARG A 255 15.27 -19.08 11.32
N SER A 256 14.91 -18.00 12.04
CA SER A 256 15.44 -17.70 13.37
C SER A 256 14.61 -18.33 14.50
N HIS A 257 13.33 -18.60 14.29
CA HIS A 257 12.46 -19.17 15.33
C HIS A 257 11.93 -20.55 14.97
N HIS A 258 12.37 -21.13 13.84
CA HIS A 258 12.00 -22.48 13.38
C HIS A 258 10.49 -22.71 13.34
N MET A 259 9.73 -21.67 12.99
CA MET A 259 8.28 -21.79 12.82
C MET A 259 7.93 -22.50 11.53
N ILE A 260 6.88 -23.32 11.55
CA ILE A 260 6.24 -23.83 10.35
C ILE A 260 5.68 -22.65 9.58
N LEU A 261 5.77 -22.67 8.25
CA LEU A 261 5.40 -21.53 7.42
C LEU A 261 3.93 -21.13 7.57
N GLY A 262 3.02 -22.12 7.68
CA GLY A 262 1.60 -21.89 7.95
C GLY A 262 1.36 -21.18 9.26
N ASP A 263 2.05 -21.61 10.34
CA ASP A 263 1.92 -20.97 11.66
C ASP A 263 2.45 -19.53 11.66
N ALA A 264 3.60 -19.30 11.01
CA ALA A 264 4.17 -17.97 10.85
C ALA A 264 3.21 -17.06 10.03
N GLY A 265 2.77 -17.55 8.87
CA GLY A 265 1.81 -16.85 8.03
C GLY A 265 0.46 -16.62 8.69
N GLY A 266 -0.04 -17.60 9.46
CA GLY A 266 -1.29 -17.50 10.22
C GLY A 266 -1.24 -16.44 11.32
N ALA A 267 -0.15 -16.39 12.10
CA ALA A 267 0.05 -15.34 13.09
C ALA A 267 0.09 -13.95 12.44
N LEU A 268 0.87 -13.79 11.36
CA LEU A 268 0.95 -12.54 10.61
C LEU A 268 -0.39 -12.15 9.96
N SER A 269 -1.14 -13.12 9.45
CA SER A 269 -2.48 -12.93 8.90
C SER A 269 -3.42 -12.25 9.91
N LEU A 270 -3.44 -12.74 11.15
CA LEU A 270 -4.25 -12.14 12.22
C LEU A 270 -3.75 -10.74 12.63
N MET A 271 -2.43 -10.55 12.73
CA MET A 271 -1.83 -9.25 13.06
C MET A 271 -2.18 -8.19 12.01
N HIS A 272 -2.07 -8.53 10.73
CA HIS A 272 -2.44 -7.64 9.63
C HIS A 272 -3.96 -7.43 9.55
N GLY A 273 -4.73 -8.51 9.53
CA GLY A 273 -6.17 -8.47 9.32
C GLY A 273 -6.92 -7.86 10.48
N LEU A 274 -6.91 -8.50 11.64
CA LEU A 274 -7.63 -8.03 12.83
C LEU A 274 -6.94 -6.81 13.45
N GLY A 275 -5.64 -6.94 13.74
CA GLY A 275 -4.87 -5.87 14.39
C GLY A 275 -4.78 -4.62 13.53
N GLY A 276 -4.37 -4.75 12.27
CA GLY A 276 -4.24 -3.63 11.34
C GLY A 276 -5.58 -2.93 11.08
N THR A 277 -6.66 -3.68 10.86
CA THR A 277 -8.01 -3.09 10.68
C THR A 277 -8.46 -2.35 11.94
N ALA A 278 -8.29 -2.94 13.12
CA ALA A 278 -8.67 -2.30 14.39
C ALA A 278 -7.92 -0.97 14.59
N VAL A 279 -6.61 -0.94 14.32
CA VAL A 279 -5.80 0.27 14.45
C VAL A 279 -6.17 1.31 13.40
N LEU A 280 -6.46 0.92 12.15
CA LEU A 280 -6.95 1.84 11.11
C LEU A 280 -8.26 2.53 11.57
N LEU A 281 -9.23 1.76 12.07
CA LEU A 281 -10.51 2.29 12.55
C LEU A 281 -10.32 3.19 13.78
N LEU A 282 -9.50 2.78 14.74
CA LEU A 282 -9.19 3.59 15.92
C LEU A 282 -8.50 4.91 15.52
N THR A 283 -7.54 4.86 14.61
CA THR A 283 -6.85 6.05 14.11
C THR A 283 -7.82 7.02 13.46
N MET A 284 -8.79 6.52 12.66
CA MET A 284 -9.82 7.37 12.05
C MET A 284 -10.66 8.10 13.11
N LEU A 285 -11.05 7.42 14.19
CA LEU A 285 -11.81 8.00 15.30
C LEU A 285 -10.99 9.05 16.07
N VAL A 286 -9.73 8.75 16.36
CA VAL A 286 -8.81 9.64 17.08
C VAL A 286 -8.52 10.88 16.26
N MET A 287 -8.20 10.72 14.96
CA MET A 287 -7.92 11.84 14.05
C MET A 287 -9.13 12.76 13.87
N GLY A 288 -10.34 12.22 13.85
CA GLY A 288 -11.57 13.01 13.77
C GLY A 288 -11.75 13.97 14.95
N LYS A 289 -11.16 13.67 16.11
CA LYS A 289 -11.14 14.54 17.30
C LYS A 289 -9.91 15.45 17.33
N LEU A 290 -8.71 14.92 17.17
CA LEU A 290 -7.43 15.67 17.25
C LEU A 290 -7.35 16.80 16.23
N ALA A 291 -7.71 16.56 14.98
CA ALA A 291 -7.64 17.57 13.93
C ALA A 291 -8.57 18.78 14.14
N LYS A 292 -9.56 18.67 15.05
CA LYS A 292 -10.45 19.78 15.41
C LYS A 292 -9.85 20.71 16.47
N HIS A 293 -8.87 20.25 17.23
CA HIS A 293 -8.27 21.02 18.32
C HIS A 293 -7.05 21.82 17.84
N ASP A 294 -6.11 21.15 17.19
CA ASP A 294 -4.91 21.76 16.63
C ASP A 294 -4.39 20.90 15.47
N ALA A 295 -4.16 21.52 14.33
CA ALA A 295 -3.62 20.83 13.15
C ALA A 295 -2.22 20.23 13.41
N ARG A 296 -1.43 20.78 14.34
CA ARG A 296 -0.12 20.25 14.74
C ARG A 296 -0.20 18.89 15.41
N LEU A 297 -1.33 18.54 16.02
CA LEU A 297 -1.53 17.25 16.66
C LEU A 297 -1.48 16.08 15.66
N VAL A 298 -1.77 16.33 14.38
CA VAL A 298 -1.72 15.28 13.33
C VAL A 298 -0.29 14.77 13.11
N PRO A 299 0.70 15.60 12.72
CA PRO A 299 2.08 15.12 12.55
C PRO A 299 2.72 14.69 13.88
N TRP A 300 2.34 15.28 15.02
CA TRP A 300 2.77 14.82 16.35
C TRP A 300 2.28 13.41 16.66
N PHE A 301 1.01 13.12 16.38
CA PHE A 301 0.46 11.78 16.53
C PHE A 301 1.21 10.76 15.67
N VAL A 302 1.45 11.09 14.39
CA VAL A 302 2.19 10.20 13.48
C VAL A 302 3.61 9.96 14.00
N ALA A 303 4.32 11.01 14.42
CA ALA A 303 5.65 10.88 15.00
C ALA A 303 5.67 9.99 16.25
N ALA A 304 4.72 10.20 17.17
CA ALA A 304 4.62 9.44 18.41
C ALA A 304 4.32 7.97 18.16
N VAL A 305 3.35 7.66 17.28
CA VAL A 305 2.99 6.27 16.96
C VAL A 305 4.15 5.54 16.29
N ILE A 306 4.86 6.18 15.35
CA ILE A 306 6.03 5.56 14.72
C ILE A 306 7.13 5.33 15.75
N ALA A 307 7.44 6.32 16.61
CA ALA A 307 8.46 6.16 17.65
C ALA A 307 8.11 5.04 18.64
N ILE A 308 6.84 4.97 19.07
CA ILE A 308 6.34 3.91 19.96
C ILE A 308 6.43 2.55 19.26
N ALA A 309 6.03 2.42 17.99
CA ALA A 309 6.06 1.17 17.25
C ALA A 309 7.51 0.72 16.90
N THR A 310 8.47 1.65 16.86
CA THR A 310 9.88 1.34 16.61
C THR A 310 10.48 0.47 17.70
N VAL A 311 10.15 0.73 18.98
CA VAL A 311 10.69 -0.03 20.12
C VAL A 311 10.31 -1.52 20.02
N PRO A 312 9.03 -1.91 19.90
CA PRO A 312 8.69 -3.32 19.74
C PRO A 312 9.24 -3.93 18.44
N SER A 313 9.43 -3.15 17.34
CA SER A 313 10.09 -3.69 16.15
C SER A 313 11.55 -4.07 16.43
N ILE A 314 12.31 -3.23 17.14
CA ILE A 314 13.70 -3.53 17.52
C ILE A 314 13.75 -4.79 18.41
N ILE A 315 12.88 -4.84 19.43
CA ILE A 315 12.84 -6.00 20.34
C ILE A 315 12.47 -7.27 19.57
N ALA A 316 11.48 -7.22 18.67
CA ALA A 316 11.03 -8.36 17.88
C ALA A 316 12.15 -9.00 17.08
N TYR A 317 12.97 -8.20 16.38
CA TYR A 317 14.06 -8.73 15.55
C TYR A 317 15.36 -9.00 16.32
N ALA A 318 15.54 -8.43 17.50
CA ALA A 318 16.71 -8.69 18.35
C ALA A 318 16.50 -9.86 19.33
N ALA A 319 15.24 -10.16 19.72
CA ALA A 319 14.93 -11.12 20.75
C ALA A 319 15.27 -12.56 20.36
N PRO A 320 15.92 -13.34 21.23
CA PRO A 320 16.13 -14.78 21.02
C PRO A 320 14.87 -15.61 21.26
N SER A 321 13.90 -15.11 22.03
CA SER A 321 12.66 -15.82 22.39
C SER A 321 11.59 -15.65 21.31
N LYS A 322 11.06 -16.79 20.80
CA LYS A 322 9.93 -16.81 19.87
C LYS A 322 8.70 -16.12 20.45
N THR A 323 8.35 -16.38 21.71
CA THR A 323 7.17 -15.76 22.34
C THR A 323 7.31 -14.25 22.39
N LEU A 324 8.46 -13.74 22.86
CA LEU A 324 8.71 -12.30 22.91
C LEU A 324 8.67 -11.67 21.52
N THR A 325 9.23 -12.34 20.51
CA THR A 325 9.15 -11.89 19.12
C THR A 325 7.69 -11.76 18.64
N ILE A 326 6.87 -12.79 18.86
CA ILE A 326 5.45 -12.77 18.45
C ILE A 326 4.68 -11.67 19.20
N ASP A 327 4.88 -11.53 20.51
CA ASP A 327 4.23 -10.49 21.32
C ASP A 327 4.58 -9.08 20.83
N MET A 328 5.85 -8.85 20.51
CA MET A 328 6.30 -7.56 19.99
C MET A 328 5.80 -7.29 18.55
N LEU A 329 5.71 -8.32 17.71
CA LEU A 329 5.12 -8.21 16.39
C LEU A 329 3.62 -7.89 16.45
N TRP A 330 2.87 -8.40 17.45
CA TRP A 330 1.48 -8.05 17.71
C TRP A 330 1.28 -6.56 18.07
N ILE A 331 2.31 -5.89 18.56
CA ILE A 331 2.29 -4.44 18.81
C ILE A 331 2.75 -3.69 17.55
N PHE A 332 3.89 -4.08 16.97
CA PHE A 332 4.52 -3.38 15.85
C PHE A 332 3.65 -3.39 14.59
N ILE A 333 3.21 -4.57 14.14
CA ILE A 333 2.50 -4.71 12.85
C ILE A 333 1.18 -3.93 12.85
N PRO A 334 0.28 -4.06 13.84
CA PRO A 334 -0.92 -3.25 13.88
C PRO A 334 -0.67 -1.75 13.95
N LEU A 335 0.25 -1.30 14.82
CA LEU A 335 0.55 0.13 14.97
C LEU A 335 1.12 0.74 13.70
N SER A 336 1.81 -0.04 12.86
CA SER A 336 2.34 0.43 11.59
C SER A 336 1.26 0.82 10.56
N TYR A 337 -0.01 0.48 10.77
CA TYR A 337 -1.10 0.96 9.91
C TYR A 337 -1.60 2.36 10.29
N ALA A 338 -1.37 2.84 11.51
CA ALA A 338 -1.89 4.12 12.00
C ALA A 338 -1.42 5.35 11.20
N PRO A 339 -0.17 5.46 10.73
CA PRO A 339 0.30 6.64 9.98
C PRO A 339 -0.38 6.84 8.62
N PHE A 340 -0.99 5.82 8.02
CA PHE A 340 -1.46 5.84 6.63
C PHE A 340 -2.40 7.00 6.33
N GLY A 341 -3.57 7.04 6.96
CA GLY A 341 -4.58 8.07 6.72
C GLY A 341 -4.11 9.49 7.07
N PRO A 342 -3.56 9.71 8.29
CA PRO A 342 -3.05 11.00 8.70
C PRO A 342 -1.97 11.58 7.76
N THR A 343 -1.07 10.75 7.24
CA THR A 343 -0.01 11.17 6.29
C THR A 343 -0.61 11.71 4.99
N PHE A 344 -1.61 11.01 4.41
CA PHE A 344 -2.29 11.49 3.21
C PHE A 344 -3.04 12.80 3.46
N ALA A 345 -3.74 12.92 4.58
CA ALA A 345 -4.45 14.14 4.94
C ALA A 345 -3.48 15.33 5.12
N LEU A 346 -2.38 15.10 5.83
CA LEU A 346 -1.34 16.09 6.05
C LEU A 346 -0.75 16.59 4.73
N LEU A 347 -0.39 15.66 3.84
CA LEU A 347 0.14 15.98 2.52
C LEU A 347 -0.81 16.87 1.72
N GLN A 348 -2.10 16.50 1.67
CA GLN A 348 -3.11 17.25 0.91
C GLN A 348 -3.38 18.64 1.49
N ASN A 349 -3.24 18.81 2.80
CA ASN A 349 -3.41 20.10 3.46
C ASN A 349 -2.20 21.03 3.27
N LEU A 350 -1.03 20.48 2.99
CA LEU A 350 0.22 21.24 2.79
C LEU A 350 0.42 21.71 1.35
N VAL A 351 -0.51 21.43 0.44
CA VAL A 351 -0.43 21.87 -0.95
C VAL A 351 -1.71 22.55 -1.42
N PRO A 352 -1.63 23.51 -2.36
CA PRO A 352 -2.80 24.06 -3.04
C PRO A 352 -3.63 22.98 -3.74
N ALA A 353 -4.92 23.18 -3.90
CA ALA A 353 -5.83 22.21 -4.52
C ALA A 353 -5.36 21.75 -5.91
N SER A 354 -4.77 22.64 -6.71
CA SER A 354 -4.23 22.35 -8.04
C SER A 354 -3.03 21.38 -8.04
N MET A 355 -2.31 21.24 -6.89
CA MET A 355 -1.11 20.38 -6.76
C MET A 355 -1.36 19.08 -6.01
N ARG A 356 -2.54 18.88 -5.39
CA ARG A 356 -2.83 17.71 -4.53
C ARG A 356 -2.56 16.37 -5.20
N ALA A 357 -3.05 16.20 -6.41
CA ALA A 357 -2.88 14.95 -7.15
C ALA A 357 -1.40 14.63 -7.41
N GLN A 358 -0.60 15.63 -7.76
CA GLN A 358 0.82 15.45 -8.05
C GLN A 358 1.65 15.26 -6.79
N ALA A 359 1.31 15.95 -5.70
CA ALA A 359 1.96 15.74 -4.39
C ALA A 359 1.73 14.31 -3.90
N VAL A 360 0.51 13.76 -4.04
CA VAL A 360 0.21 12.36 -3.74
C VAL A 360 1.00 11.42 -4.65
N ALA A 361 1.08 11.71 -5.95
CA ALA A 361 1.85 10.89 -6.89
C ALA A 361 3.35 10.87 -6.53
N LEU A 362 3.93 12.02 -6.16
CA LEU A 362 5.31 12.12 -5.69
C LEU A 362 5.53 11.30 -4.40
N MET A 363 4.63 11.44 -3.42
CA MET A 363 4.71 10.65 -2.20
C MET A 363 4.68 9.15 -2.47
N LEU A 364 3.73 8.70 -3.29
CA LEU A 364 3.63 7.28 -3.66
C LEU A 364 4.85 6.79 -4.44
N PHE A 365 5.40 7.62 -5.34
CA PHE A 365 6.61 7.30 -6.09
C PHE A 365 7.79 7.04 -5.16
N PHE A 366 8.12 7.98 -4.27
CA PHE A 366 9.24 7.84 -3.35
C PHE A 366 9.00 6.76 -2.28
N SER A 367 7.77 6.63 -1.79
CA SER A 367 7.39 5.57 -0.85
C SER A 367 7.49 4.18 -1.48
N ASN A 368 7.05 4.00 -2.73
CA ASN A 368 7.18 2.73 -3.45
C ASN A 368 8.65 2.43 -3.80
N LEU A 369 9.43 3.43 -4.17
CA LEU A 369 10.88 3.26 -4.39
C LEU A 369 11.56 2.77 -3.11
N ALA A 370 11.25 3.38 -1.97
CA ALA A 370 11.80 2.99 -0.66
C ALA A 370 11.37 1.59 -0.23
N ASN A 371 10.09 1.29 -0.32
CA ASN A 371 9.47 0.06 0.16
C ASN A 371 9.64 -1.13 -0.80
N LEU A 372 9.38 -0.94 -2.10
CA LEU A 372 9.40 -2.06 -3.05
C LEU A 372 10.77 -2.29 -3.67
N VAL A 373 11.61 -1.25 -3.83
CA VAL A 373 12.91 -1.39 -4.46
C VAL A 373 14.02 -1.49 -3.43
N ILE A 374 14.16 -0.45 -2.58
CA ILE A 374 15.32 -0.33 -1.70
C ILE A 374 15.28 -1.36 -0.58
N ALA A 375 14.16 -1.46 0.15
CA ALA A 375 14.10 -2.29 1.35
C ALA A 375 14.30 -3.78 1.08
N PRO A 376 13.55 -4.45 0.17
CA PRO A 376 13.73 -5.88 -0.07
C PRO A 376 15.12 -6.21 -0.60
N GLN A 377 15.64 -5.37 -1.51
CA GLN A 377 16.95 -5.58 -2.11
C GLN A 377 18.10 -5.36 -1.12
N ALA A 378 18.03 -4.30 -0.31
CA ALA A 378 19.06 -3.99 0.68
C ALA A 378 19.14 -5.07 1.77
N VAL A 379 17.99 -5.53 2.26
CA VAL A 379 17.93 -6.61 3.27
C VAL A 379 18.43 -7.92 2.68
N GLY A 380 17.99 -8.30 1.47
CA GLY A 380 18.45 -9.52 0.80
C GLY A 380 19.95 -9.51 0.56
N PHE A 381 20.50 -8.40 0.05
CA PHE A 381 21.94 -8.24 -0.16
C PHE A 381 22.73 -8.28 1.16
N ALA A 382 22.26 -7.57 2.19
CA ALA A 382 22.90 -7.61 3.50
C ALA A 382 22.88 -9.02 4.11
N SER A 383 21.76 -9.76 3.96
CA SER A 383 21.64 -11.13 4.43
C SER A 383 22.66 -12.05 3.73
N ASP A 384 22.80 -11.97 2.40
CA ASP A 384 23.77 -12.76 1.65
C ASP A 384 25.23 -12.43 2.07
N CYS A 385 25.56 -11.13 2.24
CA CYS A 385 26.89 -10.72 2.73
C CYS A 385 27.22 -11.24 4.14
N LEU A 386 26.21 -11.36 4.98
CA LEU A 386 26.34 -11.82 6.36
C LEU A 386 26.27 -13.36 6.49
N ALA A 387 25.86 -14.07 5.44
CA ALA A 387 25.61 -15.52 5.49
C ALA A 387 26.84 -16.33 5.88
N ALA A 388 28.04 -15.95 5.40
CA ALA A 388 29.29 -16.62 5.76
C ALA A 388 29.62 -16.56 7.27
N ARG A 389 29.18 -15.50 7.96
CA ARG A 389 29.46 -15.27 9.39
C ARG A 389 28.35 -15.78 10.30
N TYR A 390 27.09 -15.63 9.91
CA TYR A 390 25.94 -15.85 10.79
C TYR A 390 25.02 -17.00 10.31
N GLY A 391 25.29 -17.61 9.15
CA GLY A 391 24.48 -18.72 8.64
C GLY A 391 22.99 -18.35 8.52
N ALA A 392 22.11 -19.15 9.12
CA ALA A 392 20.67 -18.93 9.11
C ALA A 392 20.23 -17.61 9.78
N GLU A 393 21.03 -17.10 10.73
CA GLU A 393 20.74 -15.85 11.44
C GLU A 393 21.17 -14.59 10.66
N SER A 394 21.73 -14.73 9.46
CA SER A 394 22.14 -13.60 8.61
C SER A 394 21.00 -12.62 8.35
N LEU A 395 19.78 -13.13 8.11
CA LEU A 395 18.59 -12.31 7.88
C LEU A 395 18.21 -11.49 9.13
N ARG A 396 18.29 -12.08 10.34
CA ARG A 396 18.08 -11.35 11.60
C ARG A 396 19.02 -10.14 11.68
N HIS A 397 20.32 -10.37 11.45
CA HIS A 397 21.33 -9.32 11.52
C HIS A 397 21.15 -8.24 10.43
N ALA A 398 20.56 -8.58 9.29
CA ALA A 398 20.20 -7.61 8.26
C ALA A 398 18.96 -6.77 8.63
N LEU A 399 18.00 -7.35 9.38
CA LEU A 399 16.75 -6.68 9.79
C LEU A 399 16.93 -5.74 10.98
N ILE A 400 17.82 -6.05 11.94
CA ILE A 400 18.03 -5.23 13.13
C ILE A 400 18.36 -3.76 12.80
N PRO A 401 19.30 -3.42 11.93
CA PRO A 401 19.56 -2.03 11.56
C PRO A 401 18.34 -1.33 10.95
N LEU A 402 17.57 -2.05 10.11
CA LEU A 402 16.36 -1.50 9.52
C LEU A 402 15.30 -1.18 10.58
N ALA A 403 15.21 -1.97 11.68
CA ALA A 403 14.26 -1.73 12.76
C ALA A 403 14.47 -0.37 13.45
N PHE A 404 15.70 0.17 13.50
CA PHE A 404 15.97 1.50 14.06
C PHE A 404 15.54 2.66 13.16
N VAL A 405 15.34 2.42 11.88
CA VAL A 405 14.99 3.46 10.88
C VAL A 405 13.64 4.13 11.20
N GLY A 406 12.78 3.47 11.97
CA GLY A 406 11.53 4.07 12.44
C GLY A 406 11.73 5.37 13.22
N PHE A 407 12.79 5.51 14.03
CA PHE A 407 13.08 6.76 14.72
C PHE A 407 13.44 7.91 13.76
N TRP A 408 14.10 7.59 12.65
CA TRP A 408 14.37 8.58 11.61
C TRP A 408 13.07 9.05 10.93
N ALA A 409 12.14 8.14 10.64
CA ALA A 409 10.82 8.50 10.13
C ALA A 409 10.06 9.39 11.14
N ALA A 410 10.02 9.01 12.41
CA ALA A 410 9.39 9.77 13.49
C ALA A 410 9.97 11.20 13.61
N TRP A 411 11.28 11.35 13.49
CA TRP A 411 11.96 12.63 13.48
C TRP A 411 11.49 13.55 12.34
N HIS A 412 11.27 13.01 11.15
CA HIS A 412 10.75 13.82 10.04
C HIS A 412 9.32 14.32 10.30
N TYR A 413 8.43 13.52 10.86
CA TYR A 413 7.09 13.98 11.23
C TYR A 413 7.12 15.00 12.39
N TRP A 414 8.03 14.85 13.33
CA TRP A 414 8.26 15.83 14.37
C TRP A 414 8.75 17.18 13.79
N GLN A 415 9.66 17.18 12.83
CA GLN A 415 10.07 18.40 12.14
C GLN A 415 8.94 19.00 11.30
N CYS A 416 8.12 18.15 10.65
CA CYS A 416 6.92 18.63 9.95
C CYS A 416 6.02 19.43 10.89
N ALA A 417 5.78 18.94 12.11
CA ALA A 417 4.94 19.63 13.10
C ALA A 417 5.47 21.04 13.44
N LYS A 418 6.79 21.21 13.55
CA LYS A 418 7.41 22.50 13.81
C LYS A 418 7.19 23.54 12.69
N HIS A 419 7.17 23.07 11.45
CA HIS A 419 7.03 23.94 10.26
C HIS A 419 5.60 24.01 9.72
N LEU A 420 4.62 23.39 10.40
CA LEU A 420 3.28 23.17 9.88
C LEU A 420 2.53 24.49 9.62
N ALA A 421 2.55 25.42 10.56
CA ALA A 421 1.84 26.70 10.45
C ALA A 421 2.24 27.49 9.18
N GLY A 422 3.55 27.65 8.96
CA GLY A 422 4.05 28.28 7.74
C GLY A 422 3.73 27.48 6.46
N GLY A 423 3.64 26.16 6.59
CA GLY A 423 3.24 25.27 5.49
C GLY A 423 1.78 25.46 5.08
N LEU A 424 0.87 25.47 6.04
CA LEU A 424 -0.57 25.69 5.81
C LEU A 424 -0.85 27.06 5.22
N HIS A 425 -0.17 28.11 5.71
CA HIS A 425 -0.28 29.45 5.16
C HIS A 425 0.12 29.50 3.68
N ARG A 426 1.25 28.91 3.31
CA ARG A 426 1.71 28.83 1.91
C ARG A 426 0.80 28.03 1.01
N ALA A 427 0.10 27.03 1.54
CA ALA A 427 -0.87 26.22 0.81
C ALA A 427 -2.22 26.95 0.59
N GLY A 428 -2.42 28.12 1.19
CA GLY A 428 -3.71 28.83 1.20
C GLY A 428 -4.74 28.20 2.15
N ASN A 429 -4.33 27.36 3.07
CA ASN A 429 -5.17 26.63 4.04
C ASN A 429 -5.02 27.17 5.47
N ALA A 430 -4.75 28.46 5.63
CA ALA A 430 -4.49 29.12 6.91
C ALA A 430 -5.70 29.11 7.88
N THR A 431 -6.88 28.73 7.41
CA THR A 431 -8.10 28.57 8.24
C THR A 431 -8.14 27.31 9.07
N LEU A 432 -7.16 26.40 8.90
CA LEU A 432 -7.00 25.26 9.80
C LEU A 432 -6.29 25.77 11.06
N ASP A 433 -7.03 25.81 12.19
CA ASP A 433 -6.54 26.31 13.46
C ASP A 433 -5.23 25.64 13.87
N VAL A 434 -4.19 26.45 14.00
CA VAL A 434 -2.96 26.10 14.65
C VAL A 434 -2.97 26.92 15.94
N ALA A 435 -3.23 26.24 17.08
CA ALA A 435 -3.15 26.90 18.37
C ALA A 435 -1.80 27.58 18.54
N ALA A 436 -1.81 28.82 18.96
CA ALA A 436 -0.64 29.69 19.08
C ALA A 436 0.38 29.16 20.10
#